data_42d108db3af1c615d96435e1f41fbd8f
#
_entry.id   42d108db3af1c615d96435e1f41fbd8f
#
_cell.length_a   1.000
_cell.length_b   1.000
_cell.length_c   1.000
_cell.angle_alpha   90.00
_cell.angle_beta   90.00
_cell.angle_gamma   90.00
#
_symmetry.space_group_name_H-M   'P 1'
#
loop_
_entity.id
_entity.type
_entity.pdbx_description
1 polymer ?
#
loop_
_entity_poly.entity_id
_entity_poly.type
_entity_poly.pdbx_seq_one_letter_code
_entity_poly.pdbx_strand_id
1 'polypeptide(L)'
;MGIISRAYIKKFVCRYDKQIGVQYYSYIDFKGLHQEEYSFVNSKRIELKYFYFYYDGFKKDKIILFLHGLDCGHAAYMAEINELAKRGFKVLALDYTGCGDSKGKYLGSLNTPTSDVLELLDYLNIQEEIVPFGHSMGGFTTLNLMNLKPSITKGVVLAGLLSIKREIEYIVKSPMFVKGILKYEGKTYPNLYDLDNVEYLRNTKNKIFFIQSEDDQMVPYNSALQIVEELNNPNIKTLKFTGRKHNPNYTDESVKYMNDAFSNFNNLVKTKKIKTDEDKINYFKNVSLEKLTKQDQKLFDEIAKFITND
;
A
#
# COMPACT_ATOMS: atom_id res chain seq x y z
N MET A 1 -16.16 -22.25 -8.48
CA MET A 1 -14.82 -21.62 -8.52
C MET A 1 -13.82 -22.64 -9.05
N GLY A 2 -13.06 -22.31 -10.12
CA GLY A 2 -12.08 -23.21 -10.73
C GLY A 2 -10.80 -23.38 -9.89
N ILE A 3 -9.96 -24.36 -10.26
CA ILE A 3 -8.69 -24.67 -9.56
C ILE A 3 -7.75 -23.44 -9.56
N ILE A 4 -7.63 -22.75 -10.70
CA ILE A 4 -6.78 -21.54 -10.85
C ILE A 4 -7.24 -20.44 -9.89
N SER A 5 -8.54 -20.14 -9.83
CA SER A 5 -9.08 -19.12 -8.94
C SER A 5 -8.84 -19.45 -7.45
N ARG A 6 -8.94 -20.73 -7.07
CA ARG A 6 -8.64 -21.14 -5.69
C ARG A 6 -7.16 -20.96 -5.34
N ALA A 7 -6.26 -21.35 -6.26
CA ALA A 7 -4.82 -21.15 -6.07
C ALA A 7 -4.46 -19.67 -5.97
N TYR A 8 -5.05 -18.83 -6.82
CA TYR A 8 -4.87 -17.40 -6.81
C TYR A 8 -5.33 -16.77 -5.49
N ILE A 9 -6.56 -17.11 -5.03
CA ILE A 9 -7.07 -16.61 -3.75
C ILE A 9 -6.16 -17.01 -2.60
N LYS A 10 -5.74 -18.28 -2.56
CA LYS A 10 -4.89 -18.78 -1.48
C LYS A 10 -3.51 -18.11 -1.43
N LYS A 11 -2.96 -17.71 -2.57
CA LYS A 11 -1.58 -17.24 -2.67
C LYS A 11 -1.44 -15.71 -2.69
N PHE A 12 -2.36 -15.00 -3.36
CA PHE A 12 -2.21 -13.57 -3.64
C PHE A 12 -3.30 -12.68 -3.05
N VAL A 13 -4.50 -13.20 -2.87
CA VAL A 13 -5.64 -12.42 -2.37
C VAL A 13 -6.31 -13.12 -1.18
N CYS A 14 -5.48 -13.74 -0.35
CA CYS A 14 -5.88 -14.35 0.91
C CYS A 14 -6.28 -13.29 1.94
N ARG A 15 -6.53 -13.70 3.17
CA ARG A 15 -6.61 -12.79 4.29
C ARG A 15 -5.20 -12.41 4.76
N TYR A 16 -5.03 -11.13 5.08
CA TYR A 16 -3.78 -10.57 5.57
C TYR A 16 -3.94 -10.09 7.02
N ASP A 17 -3.41 -10.87 7.93
CA ASP A 17 -3.39 -10.58 9.37
C ASP A 17 -1.95 -10.30 9.83
N LYS A 18 -1.81 -9.73 11.03
CA LYS A 18 -0.50 -9.59 11.67
C LYS A 18 0.22 -10.93 11.74
N GLN A 19 1.48 -10.94 11.34
CA GLN A 19 2.28 -12.16 11.35
C GLN A 19 2.70 -12.51 12.77
N ILE A 20 2.62 -13.79 13.13
CA ILE A 20 3.00 -14.27 14.45
C ILE A 20 4.46 -13.95 14.75
N GLY A 21 4.69 -13.28 15.86
CA GLY A 21 6.00 -12.90 16.34
C GLY A 21 6.52 -11.58 15.80
N VAL A 22 6.07 -11.13 14.62
CA VAL A 22 6.47 -9.82 14.09
C VAL A 22 5.86 -8.70 14.93
N GLN A 23 6.70 -7.73 15.30
CA GLN A 23 6.28 -6.55 16.03
C GLN A 23 5.70 -5.51 15.07
N TYR A 24 4.67 -4.81 15.52
CA TYR A 24 4.02 -3.71 14.81
C TYR A 24 3.85 -2.54 15.78
N TYR A 25 4.03 -1.32 15.27
CA TYR A 25 3.67 -0.15 16.05
C TYR A 25 2.15 -0.05 16.22
N SER A 26 1.77 0.54 17.35
CA SER A 26 0.44 1.09 17.59
C SER A 26 0.55 2.61 17.74
N TYR A 27 -0.55 3.34 17.65
CA TYR A 27 -0.53 4.80 17.82
C TYR A 27 0.03 5.24 19.18
N ILE A 28 -0.14 4.41 20.24
CA ILE A 28 0.37 4.72 21.59
C ILE A 28 1.90 4.73 21.68
N ASP A 29 2.61 4.10 20.72
CA ASP A 29 4.06 4.12 20.64
C ASP A 29 4.60 5.48 20.19
N PHE A 30 3.72 6.37 19.68
CA PHE A 30 4.05 7.69 19.20
C PHE A 30 3.42 8.75 20.11
N LYS A 31 4.23 9.32 21.01
CA LYS A 31 3.75 10.28 22.01
C LYS A 31 2.99 11.45 21.37
N GLY A 32 1.73 11.62 21.74
CA GLY A 32 0.87 12.70 21.26
C GLY A 32 0.13 12.41 19.95
N LEU A 33 0.34 11.25 19.33
CA LEU A 33 -0.46 10.83 18.20
C LEU A 33 -1.84 10.40 18.66
N HIS A 34 -2.88 11.00 18.11
CA HIS A 34 -4.29 10.62 18.33
C HIS A 34 -4.71 9.59 17.30
N GLN A 35 -5.59 8.67 17.70
CA GLN A 35 -6.29 7.75 16.83
C GLN A 35 -7.80 7.84 17.11
N GLU A 36 -8.57 7.93 16.05
CA GLU A 36 -10.03 7.71 16.08
C GLU A 36 -10.32 6.47 15.23
N GLU A 37 -11.09 5.51 15.75
CA GLU A 37 -11.47 4.28 15.07
C GLU A 37 -12.95 4.28 14.75
N TYR A 38 -13.28 3.90 13.52
CA TYR A 38 -14.64 3.81 13.01
C TYR A 38 -14.83 2.55 12.18
N SER A 39 -16.10 2.28 11.84
CA SER A 39 -16.44 1.22 10.89
C SER A 39 -17.59 1.63 9.97
N PHE A 40 -17.63 1.04 8.79
CA PHE A 40 -18.77 1.08 7.90
C PHE A 40 -18.98 -0.30 7.27
N VAL A 41 -20.17 -0.53 6.72
CA VAL A 41 -20.51 -1.78 6.04
C VAL A 41 -20.55 -1.52 4.53
N ASN A 42 -19.69 -2.21 3.78
CA ASN A 42 -19.65 -2.08 2.33
C ASN A 42 -20.84 -2.77 1.63
N SER A 43 -20.96 -2.59 0.33
CA SER A 43 -22.05 -3.15 -0.50
C SER A 43 -22.11 -4.69 -0.46
N LYS A 44 -21.01 -5.35 -0.12
CA LYS A 44 -20.93 -6.82 0.08
C LYS A 44 -21.31 -7.26 1.50
N ARG A 45 -21.82 -6.34 2.33
CA ARG A 45 -22.19 -6.55 3.73
C ARG A 45 -21.01 -6.96 4.61
N ILE A 46 -19.82 -6.47 4.31
CA ILE A 46 -18.61 -6.69 5.10
C ILE A 46 -18.34 -5.42 5.90
N GLU A 47 -18.14 -5.56 7.21
CA GLU A 47 -17.73 -4.47 8.09
C GLU A 47 -16.24 -4.18 7.89
N LEU A 48 -15.92 -2.94 7.52
CA LEU A 48 -14.57 -2.45 7.33
C LEU A 48 -14.23 -1.44 8.41
N LYS A 49 -12.97 -1.47 8.85
CA LYS A 49 -12.41 -0.55 9.84
C LYS A 49 -11.64 0.54 9.14
N TYR A 50 -11.88 1.79 9.56
CA TYR A 50 -11.09 2.94 9.14
C TYR A 50 -10.71 3.80 10.33
N PHE A 51 -9.60 4.53 10.19
CA PHE A 51 -8.93 5.21 11.27
C PHE A 51 -8.54 6.61 10.84
N TYR A 52 -8.66 7.59 11.76
CA TYR A 52 -7.98 8.86 11.61
C TYR A 52 -6.82 8.95 12.57
N PHE A 53 -5.68 9.42 12.06
CA PHE A 53 -4.48 9.68 12.84
C PHE A 53 -4.06 11.14 12.68
N TYR A 54 -3.76 11.82 13.78
CA TYR A 54 -3.35 13.22 13.75
C TYR A 54 -2.66 13.64 15.04
N TYR A 55 -1.90 14.72 14.98
CA TYR A 55 -1.44 15.49 16.14
C TYR A 55 -2.28 16.75 16.29
N ASP A 56 -2.30 17.34 17.51
CA ASP A 56 -2.98 18.62 17.77
C ASP A 56 -2.46 19.71 16.82
N GLY A 57 -3.36 20.55 16.34
CA GLY A 57 -3.01 21.63 15.39
C GLY A 57 -2.82 21.20 13.94
N PHE A 58 -3.31 20.02 13.54
CA PHE A 58 -3.27 19.57 12.16
C PHE A 58 -3.99 20.53 11.19
N LYS A 59 -3.57 20.52 9.93
CA LYS A 59 -4.21 21.28 8.84
C LYS A 59 -5.58 20.69 8.54
N LYS A 60 -6.61 21.54 8.52
CA LYS A 60 -8.01 21.09 8.38
C LYS A 60 -8.52 21.06 6.94
N ASP A 61 -7.74 21.58 6.00
CA ASP A 61 -8.12 21.71 4.59
C ASP A 61 -7.81 20.46 3.74
N LYS A 62 -6.91 19.60 4.22
CA LYS A 62 -6.45 18.42 3.49
C LYS A 62 -6.46 17.16 4.38
N ILE A 63 -6.91 16.06 3.79
CA ILE A 63 -6.84 14.72 4.39
C ILE A 63 -5.92 13.85 3.52
N ILE A 64 -4.91 13.26 4.13
CA ILE A 64 -4.14 12.21 3.46
C ILE A 64 -4.88 10.90 3.56
N LEU A 65 -5.29 10.35 2.44
CA LEU A 65 -5.87 9.01 2.37
C LEU A 65 -4.74 8.00 2.22
N PHE A 66 -4.38 7.36 3.33
CA PHE A 66 -3.30 6.36 3.34
C PHE A 66 -3.80 5.01 2.86
N LEU A 67 -3.16 4.47 1.83
CA LEU A 67 -3.53 3.24 1.13
C LEU A 67 -2.40 2.21 1.28
N HIS A 68 -2.65 1.19 2.09
CA HIS A 68 -1.66 0.16 2.38
C HIS A 68 -1.46 -0.84 1.23
N GLY A 69 -0.33 -1.52 1.20
CA GLY A 69 -0.03 -2.63 0.29
C GLY A 69 -0.73 -3.93 0.70
N LEU A 70 -0.29 -5.05 0.12
CA LEU A 70 -0.77 -6.38 0.53
C LEU A 70 -0.12 -6.78 1.86
N ASP A 71 -0.71 -6.30 2.96
CA ASP A 71 -0.26 -6.55 4.33
C ASP A 71 -1.45 -6.44 5.32
N CYS A 72 -1.16 -6.51 6.61
CA CYS A 72 -2.14 -6.49 7.70
C CYS A 72 -2.76 -5.11 7.98
N GLY A 73 -3.05 -4.35 6.95
CA GLY A 73 -3.74 -3.07 7.07
C GLY A 73 -2.83 -1.94 7.58
N HIS A 74 -3.44 -0.92 8.19
CA HIS A 74 -2.76 0.26 8.72
C HIS A 74 -1.62 -0.06 9.71
N ALA A 75 -1.77 -1.14 10.47
CA ALA A 75 -0.80 -1.53 11.49
C ALA A 75 0.61 -1.79 10.93
N ALA A 76 0.71 -2.28 9.68
CA ALA A 76 2.01 -2.47 9.02
C ALA A 76 2.68 -1.15 8.61
N TYR A 77 1.93 -0.05 8.60
CA TYR A 77 2.35 1.26 8.08
C TYR A 77 2.28 2.39 9.11
N MET A 78 2.23 2.05 10.40
CA MET A 78 2.14 3.06 11.46
C MET A 78 3.32 4.04 11.49
N ALA A 79 4.51 3.62 11.04
CA ALA A 79 5.67 4.51 10.94
C ALA A 79 5.46 5.60 9.87
N GLU A 80 4.96 5.23 8.69
CA GLU A 80 4.62 6.13 7.58
C GLU A 80 3.47 7.07 7.96
N ILE A 81 2.41 6.52 8.54
CA ILE A 81 1.25 7.28 9.03
C ILE A 81 1.69 8.34 10.03
N ASN A 82 2.54 7.96 10.99
CA ASN A 82 3.10 8.88 11.97
C ASN A 82 3.95 9.99 11.33
N GLU A 83 4.77 9.67 10.32
CA GLU A 83 5.57 10.68 9.62
C GLU A 83 4.71 11.71 8.88
N LEU A 84 3.59 11.29 8.29
CA LEU A 84 2.62 12.19 7.68
C LEU A 84 1.90 13.05 8.73
N ALA A 85 1.44 12.42 9.82
CA ALA A 85 0.75 13.11 10.91
C ALA A 85 1.66 14.14 11.60
N LYS A 86 2.95 13.84 11.85
CA LYS A 86 3.95 14.79 12.39
C LYS A 86 4.13 16.03 11.52
N ARG A 87 3.90 15.93 10.22
CA ARG A 87 3.97 17.06 9.28
C ARG A 87 2.68 17.87 9.21
N GLY A 88 1.78 17.61 10.15
CA GLY A 88 0.54 18.37 10.34
C GLY A 88 -0.60 17.92 9.45
N PHE A 89 -0.58 16.70 8.93
CA PHE A 89 -1.72 16.16 8.17
C PHE A 89 -2.65 15.33 9.08
N LYS A 90 -3.95 15.37 8.80
CA LYS A 90 -4.89 14.36 9.26
C LYS A 90 -4.82 13.19 8.27
N VAL A 91 -4.53 11.99 8.77
CA VAL A 91 -4.36 10.78 7.94
C VAL A 91 -5.56 9.88 8.13
N LEU A 92 -6.27 9.58 7.06
CA LEU A 92 -7.34 8.59 7.00
C LEU A 92 -6.76 7.28 6.44
N ALA A 93 -6.83 6.19 7.19
CA ALA A 93 -6.41 4.87 6.76
C ALA A 93 -7.58 3.89 6.80
N LEU A 94 -7.73 3.08 5.76
CA LEU A 94 -8.74 2.00 5.67
C LEU A 94 -8.01 0.66 5.68
N ASP A 95 -8.44 -0.26 6.52
CA ASP A 95 -8.12 -1.67 6.35
C ASP A 95 -9.10 -2.28 5.34
N TYR A 96 -8.58 -2.81 4.24
CA TYR A 96 -9.42 -3.37 3.18
C TYR A 96 -10.12 -4.65 3.61
N THR A 97 -11.14 -5.07 2.88
CA THR A 97 -11.77 -6.39 3.06
C THR A 97 -10.73 -7.49 3.21
N GLY A 98 -10.78 -8.23 4.30
CA GLY A 98 -9.84 -9.33 4.56
C GLY A 98 -8.41 -8.90 4.89
N CYS A 99 -8.20 -7.67 5.35
CA CYS A 99 -6.93 -7.15 5.86
C CYS A 99 -7.11 -6.58 7.27
N GLY A 100 -6.10 -6.73 8.10
CA GLY A 100 -6.02 -6.10 9.42
C GLY A 100 -7.27 -6.32 10.28
N ASP A 101 -7.80 -5.22 10.80
CA ASP A 101 -8.95 -5.22 11.72
C ASP A 101 -10.32 -5.27 10.99
N SER A 102 -10.33 -5.16 9.65
CA SER A 102 -11.54 -5.33 8.84
C SER A 102 -11.98 -6.79 8.77
N LYS A 103 -13.30 -6.99 8.62
CA LYS A 103 -13.87 -8.31 8.37
C LYS A 103 -13.60 -8.76 6.93
N GLY A 104 -13.98 -9.98 6.64
CA GLY A 104 -13.80 -10.61 5.34
C GLY A 104 -12.91 -11.84 5.42
N LYS A 105 -13.31 -12.89 4.73
CA LYS A 105 -12.57 -14.16 4.73
C LYS A 105 -11.29 -14.09 3.90
N TYR A 106 -11.29 -13.26 2.88
CA TYR A 106 -10.21 -13.05 1.94
C TYR A 106 -10.24 -11.59 1.46
N LEU A 107 -9.13 -11.06 0.98
CA LEU A 107 -9.11 -9.87 0.12
C LEU A 107 -9.94 -10.13 -1.15
N GLY A 108 -9.78 -11.30 -1.73
CA GLY A 108 -10.63 -11.84 -2.79
C GLY A 108 -10.30 -11.37 -4.20
N SER A 109 -9.75 -10.18 -4.38
CA SER A 109 -9.33 -9.61 -5.67
C SER A 109 -8.33 -8.49 -5.43
N LEU A 110 -7.41 -8.28 -6.37
CA LEU A 110 -6.49 -7.13 -6.34
C LEU A 110 -7.21 -5.79 -6.61
N ASN A 111 -8.45 -5.82 -7.08
CA ASN A 111 -9.31 -4.64 -7.23
C ASN A 111 -10.16 -4.33 -5.98
N THR A 112 -10.18 -5.23 -4.98
CA THR A 112 -10.93 -5.00 -3.74
C THR A 112 -10.54 -3.71 -3.04
N PRO A 113 -9.23 -3.34 -2.90
CA PRO A 113 -8.83 -2.07 -2.30
C PRO A 113 -9.47 -0.86 -2.98
N THR A 114 -9.45 -0.81 -4.31
CA THR A 114 -10.07 0.29 -5.07
C THR A 114 -11.57 0.37 -4.79
N SER A 115 -12.28 -0.77 -4.82
CA SER A 115 -13.73 -0.81 -4.53
C SER A 115 -14.06 -0.35 -3.11
N ASP A 116 -13.34 -0.89 -2.12
CA ASP A 116 -13.58 -0.57 -0.70
C ASP A 116 -13.34 0.92 -0.40
N VAL A 117 -12.30 1.51 -1.03
CA VAL A 117 -11.99 2.93 -0.84
C VAL A 117 -13.02 3.82 -1.53
N LEU A 118 -13.48 3.48 -2.74
CA LEU A 118 -14.55 4.23 -3.40
C LEU A 118 -15.82 4.25 -2.55
N GLU A 119 -16.20 3.11 -1.99
CA GLU A 119 -17.36 3.01 -1.10
C GLU A 119 -17.16 3.78 0.21
N LEU A 120 -15.97 3.77 0.80
CA LEU A 120 -15.65 4.59 1.97
C LEU A 120 -15.77 6.08 1.68
N LEU A 121 -15.22 6.55 0.56
CA LEU A 121 -15.28 7.97 0.18
C LEU A 121 -16.72 8.43 -0.05
N ASP A 122 -17.54 7.58 -0.69
CA ASP A 122 -18.96 7.86 -0.89
C ASP A 122 -19.75 7.87 0.45
N TYR A 123 -19.40 6.98 1.38
CA TYR A 123 -19.98 6.91 2.73
C TYR A 123 -19.65 8.15 3.57
N LEU A 124 -18.37 8.59 3.54
CA LEU A 124 -17.90 9.70 4.37
C LEU A 124 -18.31 11.07 3.84
N ASN A 125 -18.56 11.21 2.54
CA ASN A 125 -18.88 12.49 1.88
C ASN A 125 -17.96 13.63 2.31
N ILE A 126 -16.63 13.39 2.27
CA ILE A 126 -15.59 14.32 2.72
C ILE A 126 -15.60 15.57 1.85
N GLN A 127 -15.54 16.75 2.48
CA GLN A 127 -15.53 18.05 1.81
C GLN A 127 -14.11 18.62 1.66
N GLU A 128 -13.16 18.13 2.47
CA GLU A 128 -11.77 18.52 2.42
C GLU A 128 -11.07 17.94 1.18
N GLU A 129 -9.97 18.57 0.76
CA GLU A 129 -9.13 18.01 -0.30
C GLU A 129 -8.55 16.66 0.13
N ILE A 130 -8.81 15.61 -0.65
CA ILE A 130 -8.25 14.27 -0.43
C ILE A 130 -7.01 14.11 -1.28
N VAL A 131 -5.89 13.77 -0.63
CA VAL A 131 -4.64 13.40 -1.29
C VAL A 131 -4.33 11.94 -0.99
N PRO A 132 -4.56 11.00 -1.91
CA PRO A 132 -4.18 9.61 -1.72
C PRO A 132 -2.66 9.45 -1.69
N PHE A 133 -2.20 8.66 -0.75
CA PHE A 133 -0.81 8.27 -0.55
C PHE A 133 -0.78 6.74 -0.43
N GLY A 134 -0.21 6.07 -1.42
CA GLY A 134 -0.25 4.61 -1.45
C GLY A 134 1.09 3.95 -1.71
N HIS A 135 1.30 2.81 -1.06
CA HIS A 135 2.47 1.95 -1.27
C HIS A 135 2.07 0.64 -1.96
N SER A 136 2.85 0.21 -2.96
CA SER A 136 2.63 -1.08 -3.63
C SER A 136 1.22 -1.18 -4.23
N MET A 137 0.40 -2.14 -3.79
CA MET A 137 -1.03 -2.23 -4.14
C MET A 137 -1.80 -0.95 -3.78
N GLY A 138 -1.47 -0.28 -2.69
CA GLY A 138 -2.02 1.02 -2.35
C GLY A 138 -1.65 2.10 -3.36
N GLY A 139 -0.46 2.04 -3.95
CA GLY A 139 -0.04 2.91 -5.05
C GLY A 139 -0.88 2.71 -6.32
N PHE A 140 -1.21 1.45 -6.66
CA PHE A 140 -2.17 1.14 -7.73
C PHE A 140 -3.56 1.70 -7.41
N THR A 141 -4.02 1.52 -6.18
CA THR A 141 -5.29 2.07 -5.71
C THR A 141 -5.30 3.61 -5.81
N THR A 142 -4.19 4.28 -5.46
CA THR A 142 -4.02 5.74 -5.63
C THR A 142 -4.27 6.15 -7.07
N LEU A 143 -3.62 5.51 -8.04
CA LEU A 143 -3.78 5.82 -9.47
C LEU A 143 -5.20 5.56 -9.95
N ASN A 144 -5.82 4.46 -9.54
CA ASN A 144 -7.20 4.15 -9.88
C ASN A 144 -8.18 5.20 -9.35
N LEU A 145 -8.01 5.64 -8.10
CA LEU A 145 -8.85 6.69 -7.52
C LEU A 145 -8.72 8.00 -8.30
N MET A 146 -7.50 8.42 -8.63
CA MET A 146 -7.26 9.64 -9.40
C MET A 146 -7.82 9.55 -10.82
N ASN A 147 -7.84 8.35 -11.42
CA ASN A 147 -8.43 8.10 -12.72
C ASN A 147 -9.98 8.11 -12.68
N LEU A 148 -10.58 7.56 -11.61
CA LEU A 148 -12.01 7.35 -11.47
C LEU A 148 -12.74 8.52 -10.79
N LYS A 149 -12.05 9.31 -9.96
CA LYS A 149 -12.59 10.45 -9.21
C LYS A 149 -11.89 11.75 -9.64
N PRO A 150 -12.43 12.52 -10.61
CA PRO A 150 -11.80 13.75 -11.12
C PRO A 150 -11.55 14.84 -10.06
N SER A 151 -12.24 14.78 -8.92
CA SER A 151 -12.02 15.69 -7.79
C SER A 151 -10.69 15.44 -7.07
N ILE A 152 -10.06 14.27 -7.26
CA ILE A 152 -8.75 13.94 -6.68
C ILE A 152 -7.68 14.37 -7.69
N THR A 153 -7.06 15.50 -7.44
CA THR A 153 -6.14 16.16 -8.39
C THR A 153 -4.65 16.00 -8.03
N LYS A 154 -4.37 15.42 -6.87
CA LYS A 154 -3.00 15.23 -6.37
C LYS A 154 -2.86 13.88 -5.69
N GLY A 155 -1.72 13.19 -5.86
CA GLY A 155 -1.46 11.91 -5.21
C GLY A 155 0.01 11.53 -5.13
N VAL A 156 0.35 10.66 -4.18
CA VAL A 156 1.71 10.14 -3.96
C VAL A 156 1.69 8.63 -4.13
N VAL A 157 2.60 8.11 -4.93
CA VAL A 157 2.71 6.67 -5.24
C VAL A 157 4.11 6.19 -4.85
N LEU A 158 4.18 5.27 -3.91
CA LEU A 158 5.41 4.58 -3.52
C LEU A 158 5.40 3.15 -4.11
N ALA A 159 6.35 2.82 -4.95
CA ALA A 159 6.52 1.48 -5.54
C ALA A 159 5.19 0.88 -6.08
N GLY A 160 4.36 1.71 -6.72
CA GLY A 160 3.01 1.33 -7.15
C GLY A 160 2.96 0.62 -8.48
N LEU A 161 1.98 -0.27 -8.63
CA LEU A 161 1.67 -0.93 -9.89
C LEU A 161 0.96 0.02 -10.86
N LEU A 162 1.11 -0.18 -12.16
CA LEU A 162 0.35 0.56 -13.18
C LEU A 162 -0.90 -0.21 -13.63
N SER A 163 -0.86 -1.54 -13.60
CA SER A 163 -1.94 -2.40 -14.06
C SER A 163 -1.83 -3.79 -13.43
N ILE A 164 -2.95 -4.33 -12.96
CA ILE A 164 -3.01 -5.71 -12.45
C ILE A 164 -2.64 -6.71 -13.55
N LYS A 165 -3.09 -6.47 -14.78
CA LYS A 165 -2.79 -7.36 -15.89
C LYS A 165 -1.27 -7.46 -16.13
N ARG A 166 -0.58 -6.32 -16.20
CA ARG A 166 0.88 -6.27 -16.40
C ARG A 166 1.62 -7.00 -15.28
N GLU A 167 1.19 -6.78 -14.03
CA GLU A 167 1.80 -7.40 -12.86
C GLU A 167 1.59 -8.91 -12.84
N ILE A 168 0.38 -9.39 -13.13
CA ILE A 168 0.08 -10.82 -13.23
C ILE A 168 0.91 -11.47 -14.36
N GLU A 169 1.01 -10.84 -15.52
CA GLU A 169 1.81 -11.33 -16.65
C GLU A 169 3.31 -11.37 -16.30
N TYR A 170 3.78 -10.44 -15.47
CA TYR A 170 5.17 -10.45 -15.01
C TYR A 170 5.45 -11.58 -14.02
N ILE A 171 4.59 -11.76 -13.02
CA ILE A 171 4.78 -12.74 -11.93
C ILE A 171 4.45 -14.17 -12.41
N VAL A 172 3.39 -14.33 -13.20
CA VAL A 172 2.85 -15.63 -13.61
C VAL A 172 3.33 -15.99 -15.02
N LYS A 173 4.31 -16.88 -15.10
CA LYS A 173 4.92 -17.26 -16.40
C LYS A 173 4.04 -18.17 -17.26
N SER A 174 2.91 -18.65 -16.78
CA SER A 174 2.01 -19.53 -17.54
C SER A 174 0.82 -18.78 -18.14
N PRO A 175 0.70 -18.68 -19.48
CA PRO A 175 -0.41 -17.98 -20.13
C PRO A 175 -1.80 -18.51 -19.73
N MET A 176 -1.91 -19.82 -19.50
CA MET A 176 -3.17 -20.43 -19.05
C MET A 176 -3.57 -19.91 -17.65
N PHE A 177 -2.62 -19.80 -16.72
CA PHE A 177 -2.88 -19.25 -15.37
C PHE A 177 -3.20 -17.77 -15.43
N VAL A 178 -2.44 -16.99 -16.22
CA VAL A 178 -2.72 -15.55 -16.45
C VAL A 178 -4.16 -15.37 -16.93
N LYS A 179 -4.56 -16.07 -18.00
CA LYS A 179 -5.93 -16.02 -18.54
C LYS A 179 -6.98 -16.39 -17.49
N GLY A 180 -6.70 -17.42 -16.68
CA GLY A 180 -7.60 -17.87 -15.62
C GLY A 180 -7.77 -16.86 -14.51
N ILE A 181 -6.69 -16.20 -14.10
CA ILE A 181 -6.70 -15.15 -13.07
C ILE A 181 -7.43 -13.91 -13.61
N LEU A 182 -7.09 -13.41 -14.79
CA LEU A 182 -7.75 -12.25 -15.40
C LEU A 182 -9.25 -12.48 -15.61
N LYS A 183 -9.65 -13.70 -16.02
CA LYS A 183 -11.08 -14.07 -16.08
C LYS A 183 -11.76 -14.00 -14.72
N TYR A 184 -11.06 -14.40 -13.65
CA TYR A 184 -11.58 -14.31 -12.29
C TYR A 184 -11.72 -12.85 -11.83
N GLU A 185 -10.68 -12.03 -12.04
CA GLU A 185 -10.70 -10.59 -11.74
C GLU A 185 -11.84 -9.87 -12.48
N GLY A 186 -11.97 -10.09 -13.78
CA GLY A 186 -13.04 -9.50 -14.60
C GLY A 186 -14.45 -9.93 -14.21
N LYS A 187 -14.62 -11.16 -13.66
CA LYS A 187 -15.90 -11.60 -13.11
C LYS A 187 -16.20 -10.95 -11.76
N THR A 188 -15.17 -10.70 -10.97
CA THR A 188 -15.31 -10.17 -9.60
C THR A 188 -15.54 -8.65 -9.61
N TYR A 189 -14.82 -7.94 -10.49
CA TYR A 189 -14.91 -6.48 -10.66
C TYR A 189 -14.84 -6.09 -12.14
N PRO A 190 -15.94 -6.26 -12.90
CA PRO A 190 -15.94 -6.06 -14.36
C PRO A 190 -15.55 -4.64 -14.80
N ASN A 191 -15.78 -3.64 -13.95
CA ASN A 191 -15.49 -2.24 -14.27
C ASN A 191 -14.09 -1.79 -13.82
N LEU A 192 -13.30 -2.65 -13.13
CA LEU A 192 -11.99 -2.29 -12.57
C LEU A 192 -10.86 -3.17 -13.08
N TYR A 193 -11.15 -4.41 -13.53
CA TYR A 193 -10.13 -5.44 -13.73
C TYR A 193 -9.12 -5.15 -14.84
N ASP A 194 -9.50 -4.36 -15.82
CA ASP A 194 -8.69 -4.00 -16.98
C ASP A 194 -8.17 -2.57 -16.94
N LEU A 195 -8.31 -1.87 -15.80
CA LEU A 195 -7.71 -0.56 -15.64
C LEU A 195 -6.19 -0.64 -15.85
N ASP A 196 -5.73 0.09 -16.85
CA ASP A 196 -4.31 0.33 -17.12
C ASP A 196 -4.05 1.83 -17.00
N ASN A 197 -3.33 2.21 -15.94
CA ASN A 197 -3.11 3.62 -15.63
C ASN A 197 -2.09 4.30 -16.56
N VAL A 198 -1.48 3.60 -17.52
CA VAL A 198 -0.49 4.21 -18.43
C VAL A 198 -1.14 5.30 -19.29
N GLU A 199 -2.33 5.04 -19.84
CA GLU A 199 -3.05 6.03 -20.65
C GLU A 199 -3.53 7.22 -19.80
N TYR A 200 -4.01 6.95 -18.59
CA TYR A 200 -4.33 8.00 -17.62
C TYR A 200 -3.11 8.88 -17.32
N LEU A 201 -1.97 8.27 -17.00
CA LEU A 201 -0.72 8.97 -16.68
C LEU A 201 -0.18 9.77 -17.88
N ARG A 202 -0.38 9.29 -19.10
CA ARG A 202 0.01 10.00 -20.33
C ARG A 202 -0.73 11.34 -20.47
N ASN A 203 -2.00 11.37 -20.13
CA ASN A 203 -2.90 12.49 -20.47
C ASN A 203 -3.31 13.34 -19.27
N THR A 204 -3.03 12.89 -18.05
CA THR A 204 -3.48 13.55 -16.82
C THR A 204 -2.85 14.95 -16.65
N LYS A 205 -3.67 15.87 -16.14
CA LYS A 205 -3.22 17.18 -15.62
C LYS A 205 -3.07 17.18 -14.10
N ASN A 206 -3.43 16.06 -13.46
CA ASN A 206 -3.31 15.89 -12.02
C ASN A 206 -1.84 15.77 -11.62
N LYS A 207 -1.50 16.28 -10.45
CA LYS A 207 -0.13 16.25 -9.92
C LYS A 207 0.12 14.91 -9.24
N ILE A 208 1.12 14.18 -9.69
CA ILE A 208 1.51 12.89 -9.12
C ILE A 208 2.98 12.90 -8.74
N PHE A 209 3.29 12.42 -7.53
CA PHE A 209 4.66 12.14 -7.13
C PHE A 209 4.87 10.63 -7.09
N PHE A 210 5.58 10.10 -8.07
CA PHE A 210 5.85 8.68 -8.22
C PHE A 210 7.29 8.37 -7.77
N ILE A 211 7.42 7.50 -6.77
CA ILE A 211 8.68 7.21 -6.08
C ILE A 211 8.91 5.71 -6.09
N GLN A 212 10.08 5.25 -6.55
CA GLN A 212 10.41 3.83 -6.59
C GLN A 212 11.91 3.61 -6.52
N SER A 213 12.33 2.39 -6.18
CA SER A 213 13.71 1.95 -6.30
C SER A 213 13.90 1.12 -7.56
N GLU A 214 15.03 1.31 -8.27
CA GLU A 214 15.31 0.58 -9.51
C GLU A 214 15.63 -0.91 -9.31
N ASP A 215 15.97 -1.29 -8.06
CA ASP A 215 16.22 -2.66 -7.65
C ASP A 215 15.01 -3.33 -6.96
N ASP A 216 13.81 -2.76 -7.13
CA ASP A 216 12.55 -3.35 -6.68
C ASP A 216 12.26 -4.65 -7.44
N GLN A 217 12.13 -5.76 -6.69
CA GLN A 217 11.85 -7.10 -7.24
C GLN A 217 10.36 -7.48 -7.12
N MET A 218 9.59 -6.71 -6.35
CA MET A 218 8.16 -6.94 -6.16
C MET A 218 7.36 -6.26 -7.27
N VAL A 219 7.64 -4.98 -7.51
CA VAL A 219 7.14 -4.19 -8.63
C VAL A 219 8.35 -3.72 -9.42
N PRO A 220 8.72 -4.41 -10.50
CA PRO A 220 9.95 -4.09 -11.22
C PRO A 220 9.94 -2.68 -11.81
N TYR A 221 11.08 -2.00 -11.73
CA TYR A 221 11.27 -0.66 -12.27
C TYR A 221 10.79 -0.53 -13.73
N ASN A 222 11.10 -1.51 -14.56
CA ASN A 222 10.72 -1.53 -15.98
C ASN A 222 9.23 -1.81 -16.24
N SER A 223 8.47 -2.25 -15.24
CA SER A 223 7.01 -2.42 -15.32
C SER A 223 6.22 -1.24 -14.75
N ALA A 224 6.90 -0.30 -14.09
CA ALA A 224 6.28 0.83 -13.39
C ALA A 224 7.01 2.16 -13.65
N LEU A 225 7.98 2.57 -12.81
CA LEU A 225 8.56 3.91 -12.88
C LEU A 225 9.25 4.22 -14.21
N GLN A 226 9.93 3.26 -14.84
CA GLN A 226 10.53 3.48 -16.16
C GLN A 226 9.47 3.89 -17.20
N ILE A 227 8.31 3.21 -17.19
CA ILE A 227 7.20 3.57 -18.10
C ILE A 227 6.73 4.99 -17.80
N VAL A 228 6.59 5.35 -16.52
CA VAL A 228 6.15 6.69 -16.10
C VAL A 228 7.14 7.76 -16.57
N GLU A 229 8.44 7.52 -16.42
CA GLU A 229 9.49 8.44 -16.88
C GLU A 229 9.44 8.62 -18.41
N GLU A 230 9.23 7.54 -19.17
CA GLU A 230 9.13 7.57 -20.64
C GLU A 230 7.89 8.34 -21.15
N LEU A 231 6.84 8.49 -20.33
CA LEU A 231 5.67 9.29 -20.70
C LEU A 231 5.98 10.79 -20.81
N ASN A 232 7.03 11.28 -20.13
CA ASN A 232 7.45 12.68 -20.12
C ASN A 232 6.31 13.67 -19.79
N ASN A 233 5.37 13.28 -18.90
CA ASN A 233 4.28 14.16 -18.48
C ASN A 233 4.80 15.16 -17.43
N PRO A 234 4.78 16.49 -17.68
CA PRO A 234 5.32 17.48 -16.74
C PRO A 234 4.56 17.59 -15.41
N ASN A 235 3.37 17.00 -15.32
CA ASN A 235 2.58 16.96 -14.08
C ASN A 235 2.97 15.79 -13.18
N ILE A 236 3.84 14.90 -13.65
CA ILE A 236 4.31 13.76 -12.86
C ILE A 236 5.75 14.01 -12.44
N LYS A 237 5.93 14.21 -11.14
CA LYS A 237 7.25 14.22 -10.53
C LYS A 237 7.68 12.78 -10.27
N THR A 238 8.88 12.42 -10.68
CA THR A 238 9.46 11.09 -10.41
C THR A 238 10.66 11.22 -9.46
N LEU A 239 10.85 10.21 -8.62
CA LEU A 239 12.06 10.07 -7.81
C LEU A 239 12.48 8.60 -7.77
N LYS A 240 13.73 8.36 -8.12
CA LYS A 240 14.32 7.03 -8.21
C LYS A 240 15.40 6.85 -7.15
N PHE A 241 15.34 5.72 -6.46
CA PHE A 241 16.37 5.26 -5.54
C PHE A 241 17.09 4.01 -6.07
N THR A 242 18.24 3.71 -5.50
CA THR A 242 18.99 2.46 -5.69
C THR A 242 19.26 1.85 -4.32
N GLY A 243 19.08 0.53 -4.20
CA GLY A 243 19.37 -0.20 -2.95
C GLY A 243 18.22 -0.24 -1.95
N ARG A 244 17.10 0.45 -2.20
CA ARG A 244 15.94 0.49 -1.29
C ARG A 244 14.88 -0.58 -1.59
N LYS A 245 15.06 -1.34 -2.65
CA LYS A 245 14.14 -2.42 -3.05
C LYS A 245 12.69 -1.93 -3.09
N HIS A 246 11.77 -2.67 -2.47
CA HIS A 246 10.34 -2.34 -2.46
C HIS A 246 9.93 -1.24 -1.46
N ASN A 247 10.88 -0.71 -0.68
CA ASN A 247 10.60 0.29 0.38
C ASN A 247 11.38 1.59 0.13
N PRO A 248 11.04 2.37 -0.92
CA PRO A 248 11.80 3.57 -1.28
C PRO A 248 11.75 4.67 -0.22
N ASN A 249 10.80 4.61 0.70
CA ASN A 249 10.61 5.55 1.81
C ASN A 249 11.48 5.25 3.05
N TYR A 250 12.12 4.08 3.11
CA TYR A 250 12.99 3.71 4.24
C TYR A 250 14.40 4.23 4.02
N THR A 251 15.16 4.40 5.11
CA THR A 251 16.60 4.68 4.99
C THR A 251 17.36 3.46 4.48
N ASP A 252 18.53 3.68 3.88
CA ASP A 252 19.35 2.59 3.36
C ASP A 252 19.76 1.60 4.46
N GLU A 253 20.03 2.12 5.68
CA GLU A 253 20.34 1.29 6.87
C GLU A 253 19.13 0.44 7.29
N SER A 254 17.92 1.00 7.22
CA SER A 254 16.69 0.29 7.55
C SER A 254 16.46 -0.85 6.56
N VAL A 255 16.57 -0.59 5.27
CA VAL A 255 16.40 -1.61 4.22
C VAL A 255 17.43 -2.73 4.39
N LYS A 256 18.69 -2.38 4.65
CA LYS A 256 19.73 -3.37 4.91
C LYS A 256 19.40 -4.21 6.14
N TYR A 257 19.07 -3.57 7.26
CA TYR A 257 18.74 -4.26 8.52
C TYR A 257 17.53 -5.19 8.35
N MET A 258 16.49 -4.75 7.66
CA MET A 258 15.30 -5.55 7.34
C MET A 258 15.67 -6.78 6.51
N ASN A 259 16.44 -6.60 5.44
CA ASN A 259 16.88 -7.71 4.59
C ASN A 259 17.71 -8.73 5.36
N ASP A 260 18.64 -8.29 6.19
CA ASP A 260 19.49 -9.15 7.01
C ASP A 260 18.63 -9.93 8.02
N ALA A 261 17.69 -9.27 8.71
CA ALA A 261 16.81 -9.90 9.68
C ALA A 261 15.92 -10.97 9.03
N PHE A 262 15.21 -10.63 7.94
CA PHE A 262 14.32 -11.60 7.29
C PHE A 262 15.07 -12.71 6.54
N SER A 263 16.24 -12.44 5.97
CA SER A 263 17.09 -13.47 5.36
C SER A 263 17.57 -14.47 6.41
N ASN A 264 18.03 -13.98 7.57
CA ASN A 264 18.44 -14.83 8.68
C ASN A 264 17.26 -15.66 9.21
N PHE A 265 16.09 -15.02 9.42
CA PHE A 265 14.88 -15.73 9.82
C PHE A 265 14.54 -16.87 8.85
N ASN A 266 14.48 -16.59 7.56
CA ASN A 266 14.18 -17.59 6.53
C ASN A 266 15.20 -18.73 6.51
N ASN A 267 16.49 -18.43 6.71
CA ASN A 267 17.53 -19.46 6.82
C ASN A 267 17.32 -20.35 8.05
N LEU A 268 16.97 -19.77 9.20
CA LEU A 268 16.68 -20.52 10.43
C LEU A 268 15.42 -21.41 10.28
N VAL A 269 14.40 -20.94 9.59
CA VAL A 269 13.22 -21.75 9.23
C VAL A 269 13.61 -22.89 8.29
N LYS A 270 14.36 -22.60 7.21
CA LYS A 270 14.83 -23.61 6.23
C LYS A 270 15.70 -24.68 6.89
N THR A 271 16.55 -24.29 7.82
CA THR A 271 17.43 -25.21 8.58
C THR A 271 16.75 -25.86 9.78
N LYS A 272 15.43 -25.66 9.94
CA LYS A 272 14.61 -26.22 11.02
C LYS A 272 15.07 -25.82 12.43
N LYS A 273 15.72 -24.68 12.57
CA LYS A 273 16.07 -24.09 13.88
C LYS A 273 14.91 -23.29 14.47
N ILE A 274 14.04 -22.76 13.62
CA ILE A 274 12.74 -22.17 13.99
C ILE A 274 11.65 -23.11 13.46
N LYS A 275 10.80 -23.63 14.34
CA LYS A 275 9.75 -24.61 14.01
C LYS A 275 8.39 -24.25 14.56
N THR A 276 8.35 -23.57 15.69
CA THR A 276 7.11 -23.24 16.42
C THR A 276 6.82 -21.75 16.35
N ASP A 277 5.62 -21.36 16.72
CA ASP A 277 5.26 -19.94 16.84
C ASP A 277 6.04 -19.27 17.99
N GLU A 278 6.35 -20.02 19.06
CA GLU A 278 7.20 -19.54 20.15
C GLU A 278 8.63 -19.22 19.65
N ASP A 279 9.23 -20.07 18.80
CA ASP A 279 10.54 -19.80 18.18
C ASP A 279 10.49 -18.50 17.36
N LYS A 280 9.41 -18.26 16.59
CA LYS A 280 9.23 -17.02 15.82
C LYS A 280 9.15 -15.80 16.72
N ILE A 281 8.32 -15.87 17.77
CA ILE A 281 8.18 -14.80 18.78
C ILE A 281 9.54 -14.49 19.40
N ASN A 282 10.30 -15.51 19.83
CA ASN A 282 11.62 -15.35 20.42
C ASN A 282 12.62 -14.72 19.44
N TYR A 283 12.55 -15.07 18.16
CA TYR A 283 13.39 -14.46 17.14
C TYR A 283 13.10 -12.97 16.98
N PHE A 284 11.86 -12.61 16.69
CA PHE A 284 11.48 -11.23 16.41
C PHE A 284 11.49 -10.31 17.64
N LYS A 285 11.42 -10.87 18.87
CA LYS A 285 11.62 -10.11 20.11
C LYS A 285 12.99 -9.41 20.16
N ASN A 286 13.99 -9.96 19.46
CA ASN A 286 15.34 -9.41 19.39
C ASN A 286 15.58 -8.56 18.13
N VAL A 287 14.58 -8.38 17.30
CA VAL A 287 14.64 -7.53 16.10
C VAL A 287 14.08 -6.15 16.44
N SER A 288 14.88 -5.11 16.26
CA SER A 288 14.47 -3.73 16.55
C SER A 288 13.48 -3.22 15.52
N LEU A 289 12.24 -2.95 15.94
CA LEU A 289 11.20 -2.39 15.10
C LEU A 289 11.59 -1.00 14.57
N GLU A 290 12.21 -0.17 15.41
CA GLU A 290 12.70 1.16 15.01
C GLU A 290 13.73 1.07 13.87
N LYS A 291 14.68 0.13 13.95
CA LYS A 291 15.65 -0.07 12.86
C LYS A 291 15.02 -0.66 11.60
N LEU A 292 13.99 -1.52 11.75
CA LEU A 292 13.28 -2.10 10.61
C LEU A 292 12.53 -1.06 9.79
N THR A 293 11.97 -0.03 10.44
CA THR A 293 10.96 0.86 9.86
C THR A 293 11.40 2.33 9.83
N LYS A 294 12.70 2.61 9.99
CA LYS A 294 13.22 3.98 10.02
C LYS A 294 12.99 4.67 8.69
N GLN A 295 12.16 5.70 8.71
CA GLN A 295 11.76 6.46 7.53
C GLN A 295 12.83 7.49 7.12
N ASP A 296 12.94 7.73 5.80
CA ASP A 296 13.77 8.80 5.24
C ASP A 296 13.07 10.16 5.45
N GLN A 297 13.58 10.91 6.45
CA GLN A 297 12.98 12.19 6.83
C GLN A 297 13.01 13.22 5.69
N LYS A 298 14.10 13.24 4.88
CA LYS A 298 14.22 14.16 3.75
C LYS A 298 13.16 13.87 2.69
N LEU A 299 12.92 12.59 2.42
CA LEU A 299 11.88 12.18 1.49
C LEU A 299 10.49 12.59 2.00
N PHE A 300 10.18 12.36 3.29
CA PHE A 300 8.89 12.76 3.84
C PHE A 300 8.71 14.30 3.87
N ASP A 301 9.79 15.08 4.07
CA ASP A 301 9.73 16.54 3.94
C ASP A 301 9.44 16.96 2.48
N GLU A 302 10.04 16.29 1.51
CA GLU A 302 9.79 16.52 0.08
C GLU A 302 8.35 16.14 -0.31
N ILE A 303 7.84 15.03 0.20
CA ILE A 303 6.44 14.61 0.04
C ILE A 303 5.49 15.64 0.65
N ALA A 304 5.75 16.09 1.88
CA ALA A 304 4.91 17.08 2.54
C ALA A 304 4.90 18.40 1.76
N LYS A 305 6.05 18.85 1.24
CA LYS A 305 6.15 20.02 0.36
C LYS A 305 5.36 19.83 -0.94
N PHE A 306 5.44 18.66 -1.56
CA PHE A 306 4.65 18.34 -2.76
C PHE A 306 3.14 18.39 -2.48
N ILE A 307 2.70 17.86 -1.35
CA ILE A 307 1.29 17.85 -0.95
C ILE A 307 0.78 19.28 -0.70
N THR A 308 1.58 20.14 -0.06
CA THR A 308 1.17 21.50 0.33
C THR A 308 1.30 22.54 -0.75
N ASN A 309 2.16 22.34 -1.75
CA ASN A 309 2.33 23.30 -2.85
C ASN A 309 1.23 23.13 -3.90
N ASP A 310 0.64 24.23 -4.35
CA ASP A 310 -0.34 24.28 -5.43
C ASP A 310 0.26 23.97 -6.81
#